data_50b050b263e8f3190113973f31bb8b33
#
_entry.id   50b050b263e8f3190113973f31bb8b33
#
_cell.length_a   1.000
_cell.length_b   1.000
_cell.length_c   1.000
_cell.angle_alpha   90.00
_cell.angle_beta   90.00
_cell.angle_gamma   90.00
#
_symmetry.space_group_name_H-M   'P 1'
#
loop_
_entity.id
_entity.type
_entity.pdbx_description
1 polymer ?
#
loop_
_entity_poly.entity_id
_entity_poly.type
_entity_poly.pdbx_seq_one_letter_code
_entity_poly.pdbx_strand_id
1 'polypeptide(L)'
;TGTRDVVKIQNDHASATGATALKIVQDANQKALTIDSAATTNHVMRIDGPLTTTGTCLLIDDVDALTTGTIASFLSNSSTTDTRSLVNITNDNTAATGATGLHIQQDAAAKGMVIDQNGNNYAIKVDSEATTSNGVVIECDSLSTGSAAYIYSNSAEGSSRKLLQIQNDNDGSDDTICLFILQDSNMQGLRMDARESAYTDSMVFLNATARSQSNAFNFLMGYTDGDDDVQHKLKGDGVTQNRSGTFEAADYAEYFESKDGKVIAIGSTVKLDGDKIVACEDGDNPLGVIRPLNTSLVGNSAWANWGSKYLTDDYGSPIMEEYSVTEWMEDTDEVKTEAVEAKNAVLYAEGDEIPEGKKVGDVKEAAIEAEDAVYVHKDIQYQTDKIPSDVTVPSDARVTSKEKDGSKLMRKKLNPDYDESKTYVEREKRDEWHIVGLLGQIPITKGQPVADNWIKMKDVSNSVEMYFVK
;
A
#
# COMPACT_ATOMS: atom_id res chain seq x y z
N THR A 1 44.02 -26.50 -38.51
CA THR A 1 43.18 -25.76 -37.56
C THR A 1 43.81 -25.73 -36.19
N GLY A 2 44.98 -25.06 -36.02
CA GLY A 2 45.59 -24.85 -34.72
C GLY A 2 45.38 -23.43 -34.24
N THR A 3 45.40 -23.21 -32.93
CA THR A 3 45.40 -21.88 -32.30
C THR A 3 46.69 -21.19 -32.68
N ARG A 4 46.64 -19.99 -33.30
CA ARG A 4 47.82 -19.20 -33.66
C ARG A 4 47.49 -17.71 -33.61
N ASP A 5 48.46 -16.92 -33.22
CA ASP A 5 48.41 -15.49 -33.34
C ASP A 5 48.81 -15.08 -34.79
N VAL A 6 48.02 -14.27 -35.46
CA VAL A 6 48.34 -13.70 -36.77
C VAL A 6 49.30 -12.52 -36.62
N VAL A 7 49.05 -11.70 -35.60
CA VAL A 7 49.93 -10.63 -35.16
C VAL A 7 50.09 -10.72 -33.65
N LYS A 8 51.35 -10.76 -33.19
CA LYS A 8 51.69 -10.72 -31.77
C LYS A 8 52.60 -9.52 -31.52
N ILE A 9 52.19 -8.60 -30.65
CA ILE A 9 53.01 -7.48 -30.20
C ILE A 9 53.33 -7.78 -28.72
N GLN A 10 54.60 -7.98 -28.41
CA GLN A 10 55.05 -8.44 -27.10
C GLN A 10 56.21 -7.57 -26.62
N ASN A 11 56.13 -7.10 -25.38
CA ASN A 11 57.23 -6.64 -24.58
C ASN A 11 57.37 -7.59 -23.37
N ASP A 12 58.40 -8.44 -23.39
CA ASP A 12 58.68 -9.45 -22.35
C ASP A 12 59.88 -9.09 -21.47
N HIS A 13 60.42 -7.87 -21.63
CA HIS A 13 61.53 -7.41 -20.83
C HIS A 13 61.08 -6.84 -19.47
N ALA A 14 61.26 -7.54 -18.38
CA ALA A 14 60.79 -7.18 -17.05
C ALA A 14 61.25 -5.79 -16.56
N SER A 15 62.35 -5.25 -17.06
CA SER A 15 62.89 -3.93 -16.69
C SER A 15 62.45 -2.80 -17.64
N ALA A 16 61.66 -3.06 -18.64
CA ALA A 16 61.20 -2.04 -19.59
C ALA A 16 59.98 -1.26 -19.00
N THR A 17 60.18 -0.56 -17.89
CA THR A 17 59.15 0.11 -17.10
C THR A 17 58.49 1.31 -17.79
N GLY A 18 59.03 1.84 -18.88
CA GLY A 18 58.46 2.96 -19.65
C GLY A 18 57.99 2.55 -21.06
N ALA A 19 57.93 1.25 -21.38
CA ALA A 19 57.58 0.81 -22.72
C ALA A 19 56.10 0.65 -22.94
N THR A 20 55.56 1.24 -23.99
CA THR A 20 54.21 1.02 -24.52
C THR A 20 54.28 0.06 -25.68
N ALA A 21 53.66 -1.11 -25.60
CA ALA A 21 53.70 -2.14 -26.63
C ALA A 21 53.01 -1.70 -27.95
N LEU A 22 51.92 -1.00 -27.87
CA LEU A 22 51.20 -0.43 -29.02
C LEU A 22 50.65 0.96 -28.67
N LYS A 23 50.98 1.97 -29.48
CA LYS A 23 50.41 3.31 -29.44
C LYS A 23 49.79 3.62 -30.80
N ILE A 24 48.51 3.96 -30.82
CA ILE A 24 47.76 4.39 -32.01
C ILE A 24 47.44 5.87 -31.85
N VAL A 25 47.84 6.68 -32.86
CA VAL A 25 47.57 8.12 -32.92
C VAL A 25 46.83 8.42 -34.20
N GLN A 26 45.74 9.17 -34.14
CA GLN A 26 44.94 9.61 -35.27
C GLN A 26 44.69 11.11 -35.15
N ASP A 27 45.40 11.92 -35.92
CA ASP A 27 45.33 13.38 -35.87
C ASP A 27 44.17 13.96 -36.70
N ALA A 28 43.67 13.18 -37.67
CA ALA A 28 42.52 13.60 -38.47
C ALA A 28 41.17 13.22 -37.77
N ASN A 29 40.08 13.90 -38.14
CA ASN A 29 38.74 13.58 -37.68
C ASN A 29 38.22 12.25 -38.26
N GLN A 30 38.86 11.15 -37.86
CA GLN A 30 38.56 9.79 -38.29
C GLN A 30 38.69 8.79 -37.11
N LYS A 31 38.23 7.58 -37.31
CA LYS A 31 38.38 6.49 -36.33
C LYS A 31 39.84 6.07 -36.17
N ALA A 32 40.34 6.01 -34.95
CA ALA A 32 41.68 5.52 -34.67
C ALA A 32 41.74 3.98 -34.68
N LEU A 33 40.71 3.30 -34.24
CA LEU A 33 40.61 1.83 -34.18
C LEU A 33 39.19 1.38 -34.54
N THR A 34 39.10 0.35 -35.40
CA THR A 34 37.87 -0.39 -35.64
C THR A 34 38.17 -1.88 -35.45
N ILE A 35 37.39 -2.55 -34.64
CA ILE A 35 37.44 -4.01 -34.45
C ILE A 35 36.12 -4.59 -34.99
N ASP A 36 36.23 -5.43 -36.03
CA ASP A 36 35.11 -6.09 -36.67
C ASP A 36 35.35 -7.61 -36.63
N SER A 37 34.40 -8.36 -36.20
CA SER A 37 34.53 -9.81 -36.01
C SER A 37 33.26 -10.53 -36.37
N ALA A 38 33.35 -11.61 -37.11
CA ALA A 38 32.27 -12.56 -37.40
C ALA A 38 32.17 -13.67 -36.35
N ALA A 39 32.75 -13.50 -35.17
CA ALA A 39 32.68 -14.47 -34.08
C ALA A 39 31.25 -14.59 -33.55
N THR A 40 30.71 -15.80 -33.47
CA THR A 40 29.37 -16.10 -32.99
C THR A 40 29.34 -16.55 -31.53
N THR A 41 30.43 -17.11 -31.03
CA THR A 41 30.53 -17.70 -29.70
C THR A 41 31.78 -17.31 -28.92
N ASN A 42 32.63 -16.40 -29.48
CA ASN A 42 33.87 -16.01 -28.86
C ASN A 42 33.93 -14.51 -28.58
N HIS A 43 34.87 -14.06 -27.76
CA HIS A 43 35.07 -12.65 -27.44
C HIS A 43 35.63 -11.91 -28.69
N VAL A 44 35.09 -10.74 -28.97
CA VAL A 44 35.61 -9.83 -29.99
C VAL A 44 36.84 -9.07 -29.48
N MET A 45 36.81 -8.69 -28.20
CA MET A 45 37.91 -8.06 -27.49
C MET A 45 38.00 -8.64 -26.08
N ARG A 46 39.22 -8.92 -25.59
CA ARG A 46 39.50 -9.37 -24.26
C ARG A 46 40.67 -8.61 -23.67
N ILE A 47 40.53 -8.10 -22.45
CA ILE A 47 41.58 -7.42 -21.69
C ILE A 47 41.85 -8.25 -20.45
N ASP A 48 43.04 -8.80 -20.28
CA ASP A 48 43.47 -9.56 -19.13
C ASP A 48 44.58 -8.81 -18.38
N GLY A 49 44.38 -8.58 -17.08
CA GLY A 49 45.39 -7.96 -16.21
C GLY A 49 45.58 -8.76 -14.92
N PRO A 50 45.99 -10.04 -15.00
CA PRO A 50 46.02 -10.95 -13.83
C PRO A 50 47.00 -10.52 -12.71
N LEU A 51 47.94 -9.62 -13.01
CA LEU A 51 48.93 -9.10 -12.06
C LEU A 51 48.73 -7.60 -11.76
N THR A 52 47.65 -7.00 -12.24
CA THR A 52 47.34 -5.58 -11.98
C THR A 52 46.82 -5.48 -10.53
N THR A 53 47.49 -4.70 -9.68
CA THR A 53 47.13 -4.49 -8.27
C THR A 53 46.56 -3.11 -7.99
N THR A 54 47.10 -2.07 -8.60
CA THR A 54 46.70 -0.66 -8.37
C THR A 54 46.41 0.10 -9.67
N GLY A 55 46.56 -0.53 -10.84
CA GLY A 55 46.32 0.10 -12.15
C GLY A 55 44.89 -0.09 -12.63
N THR A 56 44.50 0.67 -13.66
CA THR A 56 43.21 0.58 -14.33
C THR A 56 43.37 -0.23 -15.62
N CYS A 57 42.52 -1.26 -15.82
CA CYS A 57 42.57 -2.11 -16.99
C CYS A 57 42.00 -1.41 -18.25
N LEU A 58 41.02 -0.56 -18.13
CA LEU A 58 40.47 0.28 -19.19
C LEU A 58 40.24 1.68 -18.64
N LEU A 59 41.00 2.66 -19.16
CA LEU A 59 40.86 4.07 -18.84
C LEU A 59 40.40 4.82 -20.07
N ILE A 60 39.35 5.61 -19.96
CA ILE A 60 38.89 6.58 -20.96
C ILE A 60 38.85 7.93 -20.25
N ASP A 61 39.79 8.82 -20.57
CA ASP A 61 39.97 10.12 -19.91
C ASP A 61 40.30 11.24 -20.94
N ASP A 62 40.49 12.47 -20.45
CA ASP A 62 40.82 13.65 -21.26
C ASP A 62 39.81 13.93 -22.39
N VAL A 63 38.50 13.71 -22.13
CA VAL A 63 37.41 13.93 -23.10
C VAL A 63 36.72 15.29 -22.84
N ASP A 64 37.45 16.27 -22.37
CA ASP A 64 36.99 17.57 -21.86
C ASP A 64 36.29 18.46 -22.90
N ALA A 65 36.59 18.27 -24.17
CA ALA A 65 35.96 19.01 -25.29
C ALA A 65 34.60 18.43 -25.75
N LEU A 66 34.10 17.35 -25.09
CA LEU A 66 32.84 16.73 -25.48
C LEU A 66 31.66 17.64 -25.16
N THR A 67 30.86 18.02 -26.15
CA THR A 67 29.68 18.90 -25.98
C THR A 67 28.35 18.15 -26.06
N THR A 68 28.17 17.26 -27.01
CA THR A 68 26.92 16.56 -27.30
C THR A 68 27.08 15.05 -27.51
N GLY A 69 28.29 14.53 -27.49
CA GLY A 69 28.61 13.12 -27.74
C GLY A 69 28.42 12.24 -26.50
N THR A 70 28.77 10.98 -26.65
CA THR A 70 28.76 9.95 -25.60
C THR A 70 30.16 9.36 -25.50
N ILE A 71 30.69 9.24 -24.28
CA ILE A 71 32.01 8.65 -24.02
C ILE A 71 32.03 7.14 -24.31
N ALA A 72 31.00 6.43 -23.87
CA ALA A 72 30.81 5.00 -24.10
C ALA A 72 29.35 4.69 -24.41
N SER A 73 29.08 3.93 -25.47
CA SER A 73 27.72 3.50 -25.82
C SER A 73 27.68 1.98 -26.00
N PHE A 74 26.74 1.32 -25.33
CA PHE A 74 26.47 -0.11 -25.44
C PHE A 74 25.08 -0.27 -26.06
N LEU A 75 25.02 -0.70 -27.32
CA LEU A 75 23.78 -0.79 -28.08
C LEU A 75 23.60 -2.20 -28.66
N SER A 76 22.40 -2.75 -28.46
CA SER A 76 21.94 -3.95 -29.16
C SER A 76 20.52 -3.70 -29.70
N ASN A 77 20.28 -4.08 -30.96
CA ASN A 77 18.95 -4.09 -31.59
C ASN A 77 18.51 -5.52 -31.92
N SER A 78 19.05 -6.53 -31.23
CA SER A 78 18.64 -7.93 -31.42
C SER A 78 17.20 -8.14 -30.93
N SER A 79 16.37 -8.80 -31.73
CA SER A 79 14.98 -9.13 -31.43
C SER A 79 14.81 -10.47 -30.69
N THR A 80 15.92 -11.16 -30.31
CA THR A 80 15.80 -12.43 -29.57
C THR A 80 15.18 -12.21 -28.18
N THR A 81 14.34 -13.13 -27.76
CA THR A 81 13.70 -13.18 -26.43
C THR A 81 14.58 -13.84 -25.35
N ASP A 82 15.74 -14.39 -25.75
CA ASP A 82 16.67 -15.03 -24.82
C ASP A 82 17.24 -14.04 -23.80
N THR A 83 17.44 -14.50 -22.56
CA THR A 83 18.02 -13.70 -21.48
C THR A 83 19.47 -13.33 -21.79
N ARG A 84 19.78 -12.02 -21.75
CA ARG A 84 21.14 -11.50 -21.93
C ARG A 84 21.35 -10.18 -21.16
N SER A 85 22.58 -9.89 -20.83
CA SER A 85 22.98 -8.60 -20.26
C SER A 85 23.76 -7.79 -21.29
N LEU A 86 23.45 -6.50 -21.47
CA LEU A 86 24.24 -5.57 -22.30
C LEU A 86 25.51 -5.15 -21.57
N VAL A 87 25.46 -5.00 -20.25
CA VAL A 87 26.61 -4.77 -19.39
C VAL A 87 26.46 -5.70 -18.18
N ASN A 88 27.51 -6.47 -17.88
CA ASN A 88 27.60 -7.32 -16.71
C ASN A 88 28.81 -6.90 -15.87
N ILE A 89 28.60 -6.54 -14.61
CA ILE A 89 29.66 -6.19 -13.65
C ILE A 89 29.56 -7.20 -12.51
N THR A 90 30.58 -8.04 -12.38
CA THR A 90 30.57 -9.15 -11.40
C THR A 90 31.84 -9.14 -10.57
N ASN A 91 31.69 -9.20 -9.26
CA ASN A 91 32.74 -9.59 -8.33
C ASN A 91 32.27 -10.88 -7.61
N ASP A 92 32.84 -12.01 -7.98
CA ASP A 92 32.46 -13.34 -7.47
C ASP A 92 33.37 -13.85 -6.35
N ASN A 93 34.32 -13.03 -5.91
CA ASN A 93 35.20 -13.39 -4.81
C ASN A 93 34.61 -12.93 -3.45
N THR A 94 34.09 -13.87 -2.69
CA THR A 94 33.47 -13.61 -1.37
C THR A 94 34.39 -12.98 -0.33
N ALA A 95 35.72 -13.05 -0.51
CA ALA A 95 36.71 -12.41 0.35
C ALA A 95 37.01 -10.94 -0.02
N ALA A 96 36.52 -10.47 -1.15
CA ALA A 96 36.74 -9.09 -1.63
C ALA A 96 35.75 -8.08 -1.01
N THR A 97 35.76 -7.96 0.31
CA THR A 97 34.78 -7.18 1.09
C THR A 97 34.86 -5.66 0.91
N GLY A 98 35.93 -5.14 0.30
CA GLY A 98 36.12 -3.71 0.00
C GLY A 98 35.78 -3.31 -1.44
N ALA A 99 35.33 -4.25 -2.30
CA ALA A 99 35.07 -3.96 -3.70
C ALA A 99 33.70 -3.29 -3.92
N THR A 100 33.67 -2.18 -4.64
CA THR A 100 32.43 -1.53 -5.13
C THR A 100 32.19 -1.94 -6.57
N GLY A 101 31.02 -2.51 -6.86
CA GLY A 101 30.67 -2.99 -8.21
C GLY A 101 30.52 -1.85 -9.21
N LEU A 102 29.83 -0.78 -8.86
CA LEU A 102 29.66 0.43 -9.69
C LEU A 102 29.69 1.67 -8.79
N HIS A 103 30.55 2.63 -9.12
CA HIS A 103 30.61 3.95 -8.49
C HIS A 103 30.29 5.02 -9.53
N ILE A 104 29.29 5.86 -9.26
CA ILE A 104 28.92 7.01 -10.11
C ILE A 104 29.04 8.27 -9.25
N GLN A 105 29.88 9.21 -9.70
CA GLN A 105 30.04 10.52 -9.08
C GLN A 105 29.63 11.62 -10.07
N GLN A 106 28.79 12.56 -9.65
CA GLN A 106 28.36 13.71 -10.44
C GLN A 106 28.45 14.97 -9.58
N ASP A 107 29.50 15.75 -9.76
CA ASP A 107 29.77 16.96 -8.97
C ASP A 107 28.98 18.18 -9.45
N ALA A 108 28.59 18.22 -10.71
CA ALA A 108 27.78 19.31 -11.27
C ALA A 108 26.30 19.15 -10.89
N ALA A 109 25.54 20.26 -10.93
CA ALA A 109 24.09 20.27 -10.73
C ALA A 109 23.35 19.59 -11.90
N ALA A 110 23.61 18.29 -12.12
CA ALA A 110 23.05 17.47 -13.18
C ALA A 110 22.62 16.10 -12.62
N LYS A 111 21.96 15.28 -13.45
CA LYS A 111 21.50 13.95 -13.05
C LYS A 111 22.70 12.97 -13.02
N GLY A 112 22.87 12.28 -11.90
CA GLY A 112 23.89 11.22 -11.78
C GLY A 112 23.53 9.97 -12.59
N MET A 113 22.26 9.56 -12.57
CA MET A 113 21.75 8.40 -13.30
C MET A 113 20.32 8.64 -13.79
N VAL A 114 20.01 8.16 -14.99
CA VAL A 114 18.65 8.11 -15.55
C VAL A 114 18.38 6.69 -16.01
N ILE A 115 17.24 6.13 -15.58
CA ILE A 115 16.73 4.85 -16.08
C ILE A 115 15.39 5.14 -16.75
N ASP A 116 15.33 4.85 -18.05
CA ASP A 116 14.12 5.01 -18.86
C ASP A 116 13.69 3.63 -19.36
N GLN A 117 12.71 3.03 -18.67
CA GLN A 117 12.15 1.72 -18.96
C GLN A 117 10.82 1.87 -19.71
N ASN A 118 10.83 1.68 -21.01
CA ASN A 118 9.67 1.86 -21.88
C ASN A 118 8.80 0.60 -22.00
N GLY A 119 9.34 -0.57 -21.66
CA GLY A 119 8.61 -1.84 -21.68
C GLY A 119 7.93 -2.17 -20.33
N ASN A 120 7.00 -3.12 -20.33
CA ASN A 120 6.30 -3.55 -19.12
C ASN A 120 7.17 -4.51 -18.30
N ASN A 121 8.17 -3.98 -17.57
CA ASN A 121 9.02 -4.75 -16.66
C ASN A 121 9.60 -3.83 -15.57
N TYR A 122 10.37 -4.39 -14.62
CA TYR A 122 11.07 -3.62 -13.60
C TYR A 122 12.12 -2.69 -14.21
N ALA A 123 12.12 -1.42 -13.82
CA ALA A 123 13.23 -0.51 -14.12
C ALA A 123 14.44 -0.79 -13.23
N ILE A 124 14.22 -1.15 -11.96
CA ILE A 124 15.26 -1.52 -10.99
C ILE A 124 14.74 -2.71 -10.18
N LYS A 125 15.53 -3.78 -10.08
CA LYS A 125 15.38 -4.86 -9.10
C LYS A 125 16.61 -4.87 -8.20
N VAL A 126 16.41 -4.72 -6.91
CA VAL A 126 17.45 -4.94 -5.88
C VAL A 126 17.14 -6.26 -5.20
N ASP A 127 18.09 -7.18 -5.24
CA ASP A 127 18.01 -8.49 -4.61
C ASP A 127 19.24 -8.58 -3.68
N SER A 128 19.00 -8.54 -2.37
CA SER A 128 20.06 -8.39 -1.38
C SER A 128 19.99 -9.48 -0.32
N GLU A 129 21.07 -10.21 -0.15
CA GLU A 129 21.26 -11.21 0.91
C GLU A 129 21.81 -10.59 2.21
N ALA A 130 21.71 -9.28 2.37
CA ALA A 130 22.18 -8.58 3.56
C ALA A 130 21.36 -8.98 4.79
N THR A 131 22.03 -9.46 5.85
CA THR A 131 21.40 -9.89 7.10
C THR A 131 21.41 -8.82 8.20
N THR A 132 22.34 -7.89 8.15
CA THR A 132 22.54 -6.83 9.17
C THR A 132 22.75 -5.44 8.59
N SER A 133 22.77 -5.31 7.26
CA SER A 133 22.94 -4.04 6.55
C SER A 133 21.70 -3.66 5.76
N ASN A 134 21.57 -2.38 5.41
CA ASN A 134 20.48 -1.88 4.60
C ASN A 134 20.60 -2.35 3.15
N GLY A 135 19.51 -2.78 2.53
CA GLY A 135 19.47 -3.11 1.09
C GLY A 135 19.57 -1.88 0.19
N VAL A 136 18.99 -0.76 0.61
CA VAL A 136 19.05 0.55 -0.08
C VAL A 136 19.20 1.64 0.97
N VAL A 137 20.11 2.59 0.73
CA VAL A 137 20.30 3.80 1.55
C VAL A 137 20.15 5.03 0.66
N ILE A 138 19.40 6.03 1.11
CA ILE A 138 19.27 7.35 0.47
C ILE A 138 19.65 8.38 1.52
N GLU A 139 20.80 9.03 1.37
CA GLU A 139 21.31 10.06 2.25
C GLU A 139 21.25 11.42 1.57
N CYS A 140 20.64 12.43 2.22
CA CYS A 140 20.42 13.75 1.66
C CYS A 140 20.69 14.84 2.69
N ASP A 141 21.87 14.85 3.31
CA ASP A 141 22.24 15.70 4.44
C ASP A 141 22.11 17.21 4.17
N SER A 142 22.25 17.63 2.93
CA SER A 142 22.15 19.03 2.51
C SER A 142 20.81 19.42 1.88
N LEU A 143 19.80 18.55 1.97
CA LEU A 143 18.47 18.81 1.39
C LEU A 143 17.77 19.95 2.12
N SER A 144 17.60 21.10 1.46
CA SER A 144 16.90 22.28 2.02
C SER A 144 15.45 22.39 1.55
N THR A 145 15.18 21.96 0.32
CA THR A 145 13.84 21.92 -0.28
C THR A 145 13.74 20.68 -1.16
N GLY A 146 12.53 20.23 -1.45
CA GLY A 146 12.29 19.02 -2.24
C GLY A 146 12.12 17.76 -1.41
N SER A 147 12.39 16.60 -1.98
CA SER A 147 12.16 15.28 -1.37
C SER A 147 13.35 14.36 -1.61
N ALA A 148 13.77 13.60 -0.62
CA ALA A 148 14.79 12.56 -0.77
C ALA A 148 14.30 11.42 -1.68
N ALA A 149 13.01 11.09 -1.63
CA ALA A 149 12.34 10.18 -2.54
C ALA A 149 11.01 10.78 -2.99
N TYR A 150 10.73 10.75 -4.29
CA TYR A 150 9.48 11.25 -4.88
C TYR A 150 8.86 10.18 -5.75
N ILE A 151 7.71 9.64 -5.32
CA ILE A 151 6.96 8.61 -6.02
C ILE A 151 5.70 9.24 -6.59
N TYR A 152 5.58 9.28 -7.90
CA TYR A 152 4.52 10.02 -8.58
C TYR A 152 3.92 9.23 -9.73
N SER A 153 2.60 9.33 -9.90
CA SER A 153 1.87 8.86 -11.07
C SER A 153 0.75 9.83 -11.40
N ASN A 154 0.62 10.19 -12.67
CA ASN A 154 -0.51 10.95 -13.21
C ASN A 154 -1.38 10.12 -14.17
N SER A 155 -1.28 8.80 -14.13
CA SER A 155 -2.08 7.91 -14.95
C SER A 155 -3.57 8.07 -14.61
N ALA A 156 -4.41 8.26 -15.63
CA ALA A 156 -5.87 8.30 -15.51
C ALA A 156 -6.52 6.91 -15.48
N GLU A 157 -5.72 5.83 -15.45
CA GLU A 157 -6.21 4.46 -15.41
C GLU A 157 -6.99 4.19 -14.13
N GLY A 158 -8.23 3.70 -14.26
CA GLY A 158 -9.15 3.46 -13.15
C GLY A 158 -8.94 2.15 -12.39
N SER A 159 -7.97 1.32 -12.81
CA SER A 159 -7.68 0.05 -12.14
C SER A 159 -7.01 0.25 -10.78
N SER A 160 -7.22 -0.68 -9.86
CA SER A 160 -6.57 -0.64 -8.54
C SER A 160 -5.04 -0.80 -8.69
N ARG A 161 -4.28 0.14 -8.14
CA ARG A 161 -2.81 0.11 -8.12
C ARG A 161 -2.26 0.72 -6.84
N LYS A 162 -1.04 0.34 -6.49
CA LYS A 162 -0.31 0.86 -5.35
C LYS A 162 0.92 1.63 -5.86
N LEU A 163 1.14 2.85 -5.39
CA LEU A 163 2.35 3.63 -5.68
C LEU A 163 3.52 3.19 -4.81
N LEU A 164 3.27 2.81 -3.57
CA LEU A 164 4.23 2.22 -2.64
C LEU A 164 3.59 1.02 -1.97
N GLN A 165 4.25 -0.12 -2.02
CA GLN A 165 3.89 -1.31 -1.26
C GLN A 165 5.08 -1.70 -0.39
N ILE A 166 4.85 -1.85 0.92
CA ILE A 166 5.80 -2.38 1.90
C ILE A 166 5.17 -3.64 2.47
N GLN A 167 5.85 -4.77 2.34
CA GLN A 167 5.28 -6.07 2.67
C GLN A 167 6.31 -6.94 3.38
N ASN A 168 5.90 -7.59 4.46
CA ASN A 168 6.58 -8.71 5.08
C ASN A 168 5.59 -9.88 5.06
N ASP A 169 5.91 -10.95 4.36
CA ASP A 169 5.09 -12.17 4.19
C ASP A 169 5.62 -13.36 4.96
N ASN A 170 6.64 -13.17 5.79
CA ASN A 170 7.11 -14.24 6.66
C ASN A 170 6.39 -14.17 8.01
N ASP A 171 5.55 -15.16 8.31
CA ASP A 171 4.76 -15.26 9.54
C ASP A 171 5.59 -15.58 10.79
N GLY A 172 6.81 -16.06 10.64
CA GLY A 172 7.78 -16.25 11.73
C GLY A 172 8.59 -15.00 12.10
N SER A 173 8.30 -13.86 11.48
CA SER A 173 9.02 -12.58 11.68
C SER A 173 8.30 -11.71 12.71
N ASP A 174 8.31 -12.12 13.98
CA ASP A 174 7.49 -11.52 15.05
C ASP A 174 7.86 -10.06 15.41
N ASP A 175 9.12 -9.64 15.16
CA ASP A 175 9.64 -8.31 15.54
C ASP A 175 9.85 -7.36 14.34
N THR A 176 9.24 -7.62 13.18
CA THR A 176 9.41 -6.78 11.99
C THR A 176 8.50 -5.56 12.02
N ILE A 177 9.08 -4.37 11.90
CA ILE A 177 8.37 -3.11 11.67
C ILE A 177 8.45 -2.77 10.17
N CYS A 178 7.32 -2.82 9.47
CA CYS A 178 7.27 -2.55 8.03
C CYS A 178 7.54 -1.08 7.67
N LEU A 179 7.13 -0.13 8.50
CA LEU A 179 7.39 1.30 8.31
C LEU A 179 7.74 1.94 9.64
N PHE A 180 8.98 2.43 9.75
CA PHE A 180 9.46 3.19 10.90
C PHE A 180 9.74 4.63 10.46
N ILE A 181 9.14 5.61 11.15
CA ILE A 181 9.32 7.04 10.90
C ILE A 181 9.86 7.66 12.18
N LEU A 182 11.06 8.24 12.11
CA LEU A 182 11.67 9.01 13.19
C LEU A 182 11.70 10.49 12.81
N GLN A 183 11.21 11.38 13.67
CA GLN A 183 11.18 12.81 13.46
C GLN A 183 11.74 13.53 14.69
N ASP A 184 12.96 14.05 14.57
CA ASP A 184 13.67 14.74 15.66
C ASP A 184 13.34 16.24 15.73
N SER A 185 12.71 16.80 14.70
CA SER A 185 12.35 18.22 14.66
C SER A 185 10.90 18.48 15.07
N ASN A 186 10.56 19.72 15.41
CA ASN A 186 9.21 20.13 15.79
C ASN A 186 8.27 20.26 14.55
N MET A 187 8.10 19.15 13.81
CA MET A 187 7.21 19.06 12.64
C MET A 187 6.46 17.72 12.61
N GLN A 188 5.51 17.61 11.71
CA GLN A 188 4.70 16.39 11.54
C GLN A 188 5.55 15.22 11.00
N GLY A 189 5.51 14.07 11.66
CA GLY A 189 6.16 12.85 11.18
C GLY A 189 5.43 12.23 9.99
N LEU A 190 4.08 12.30 9.95
CA LEU A 190 3.23 11.80 8.88
C LEU A 190 2.14 12.81 8.55
N ARG A 191 1.99 13.14 7.27
CA ARG A 191 0.90 13.97 6.76
C ARG A 191 0.24 13.33 5.55
N MET A 192 -1.09 13.31 5.52
CA MET A 192 -1.93 12.82 4.43
C MET A 192 -2.93 13.90 4.02
N ASP A 193 -2.95 14.29 2.75
CA ASP A 193 -3.87 15.30 2.22
C ASP A 193 -4.69 14.70 1.06
N ALA A 194 -6.01 14.63 1.20
CA ALA A 194 -6.93 14.40 0.10
C ALA A 194 -7.35 15.77 -0.48
N ARG A 195 -7.15 15.98 -1.79
CA ARG A 195 -7.43 17.25 -2.47
C ARG A 195 -8.66 17.22 -3.36
N GLU A 196 -9.22 16.02 -3.58
CA GLU A 196 -10.46 15.88 -4.35
C GLU A 196 -11.66 16.34 -3.52
N SER A 197 -12.46 17.28 -4.05
CA SER A 197 -13.60 17.85 -3.34
C SER A 197 -14.75 16.84 -3.12
N ALA A 198 -14.81 15.79 -3.94
CA ALA A 198 -15.76 14.68 -3.84
C ALA A 198 -15.16 13.44 -3.14
N TYR A 199 -14.08 13.60 -2.38
CA TYR A 199 -13.43 12.49 -1.68
C TYR A 199 -14.36 11.90 -0.61
N THR A 200 -14.67 10.61 -0.73
CA THR A 200 -15.59 9.89 0.17
C THR A 200 -14.99 8.63 0.78
N ASP A 201 -13.74 8.31 0.48
CA ASP A 201 -13.05 7.11 0.99
C ASP A 201 -12.24 7.41 2.28
N SER A 202 -11.63 6.40 2.86
CA SER A 202 -10.80 6.53 4.06
C SER A 202 -9.38 6.97 3.72
N MET A 203 -8.86 8.01 4.39
CA MET A 203 -7.45 8.39 4.28
C MET A 203 -6.52 7.39 4.97
N VAL A 204 -6.98 6.72 6.01
CA VAL A 204 -6.29 5.64 6.71
C VAL A 204 -7.25 4.47 6.85
N PHE A 205 -6.90 3.33 6.29
CA PHE A 205 -7.64 2.09 6.43
C PHE A 205 -6.78 1.06 7.17
N LEU A 206 -7.21 0.70 8.39
CA LEU A 206 -6.51 -0.25 9.25
C LEU A 206 -7.32 -1.56 9.30
N ASN A 207 -6.74 -2.65 8.81
CA ASN A 207 -7.43 -3.93 8.73
C ASN A 207 -6.54 -5.07 9.27
N ALA A 208 -7.07 -5.84 10.20
CA ALA A 208 -6.47 -7.06 10.74
C ALA A 208 -7.28 -8.27 10.25
N THR A 209 -7.10 -8.67 8.99
CA THR A 209 -7.94 -9.65 8.28
C THR A 209 -7.97 -11.03 8.91
N ALA A 210 -6.85 -11.47 9.49
CA ALA A 210 -6.71 -12.78 10.12
C ALA A 210 -7.07 -12.80 11.63
N ARG A 211 -7.55 -11.67 12.18
CA ARG A 211 -7.92 -11.56 13.61
C ARG A 211 -9.40 -11.32 13.77
N SER A 212 -10.04 -12.12 14.61
CA SER A 212 -11.39 -11.80 15.09
C SER A 212 -11.37 -10.58 15.99
N GLN A 213 -12.53 -9.96 16.18
CA GLN A 213 -12.68 -8.84 17.10
C GLN A 213 -12.17 -9.21 18.50
N SER A 214 -11.16 -8.49 19.00
CA SER A 214 -10.47 -8.80 20.26
C SER A 214 -9.90 -7.55 20.90
N ASN A 215 -9.78 -7.55 22.22
CA ASN A 215 -9.04 -6.53 22.97
C ASN A 215 -7.54 -6.86 23.12
N ALA A 216 -7.06 -7.94 22.51
CA ALA A 216 -5.67 -8.39 22.61
C ALA A 216 -4.71 -7.59 21.73
N PHE A 217 -5.20 -6.78 20.78
CA PHE A 217 -4.38 -5.91 19.93
C PHE A 217 -4.99 -4.52 19.81
N ASN A 218 -4.22 -3.57 19.28
CA ASN A 218 -4.66 -2.20 19.03
C ASN A 218 -4.43 -1.85 17.56
N PHE A 219 -5.39 -1.16 16.93
CA PHE A 219 -5.21 -0.54 15.61
C PHE A 219 -4.35 0.72 15.68
N LEU A 220 -4.45 1.49 16.77
CA LEU A 220 -3.69 2.70 17.00
C LEU A 220 -3.35 2.82 18.48
N MET A 221 -2.10 3.19 18.76
CA MET A 221 -1.65 3.52 20.11
C MET A 221 -0.81 4.79 20.08
N GLY A 222 -1.05 5.69 21.03
CA GLY A 222 -0.28 6.91 21.25
C GLY A 222 0.37 6.89 22.63
N TYR A 223 1.67 7.22 22.67
CA TYR A 223 2.47 7.31 23.88
C TYR A 223 3.07 8.69 24.03
N THR A 224 3.41 9.06 25.27
CA THR A 224 4.32 10.15 25.61
C THR A 224 5.36 9.62 26.60
N ASP A 225 6.54 10.27 26.66
CA ASP A 225 7.61 9.93 27.60
C ASP A 225 8.05 8.44 27.54
N GLY A 226 8.36 7.97 26.30
CA GLY A 226 8.69 6.57 26.05
C GLY A 226 7.45 5.68 26.03
N ASP A 227 7.64 4.37 26.21
CA ASP A 227 6.59 3.37 26.08
C ASP A 227 5.72 3.18 27.34
N ASP A 228 5.97 3.94 28.40
CA ASP A 228 5.33 3.74 29.70
C ASP A 228 4.05 4.58 29.90
N ASP A 229 3.86 5.65 29.11
CA ASP A 229 2.74 6.58 29.30
C ASP A 229 1.77 6.60 28.12
N VAL A 230 0.82 5.67 28.14
CA VAL A 230 -0.23 5.54 27.12
C VAL A 230 -1.25 6.65 27.22
N GLN A 231 -1.40 7.46 26.16
CA GLN A 231 -2.36 8.55 26.07
C GLN A 231 -3.67 8.16 25.36
N HIS A 232 -3.57 7.31 24.34
CA HIS A 232 -4.70 6.92 23.50
C HIS A 232 -4.56 5.49 22.99
N LYS A 233 -5.68 4.75 22.88
CA LYS A 233 -5.77 3.45 22.21
C LYS A 233 -7.07 3.36 21.41
N LEU A 234 -6.97 2.89 20.17
CA LEU A 234 -8.07 2.31 19.42
C LEU A 234 -7.85 0.79 19.37
N LYS A 235 -8.62 0.05 20.14
CA LYS A 235 -8.46 -1.40 20.32
C LYS A 235 -9.09 -2.19 19.18
N GLY A 236 -8.67 -3.43 18.97
CA GLY A 236 -9.22 -4.33 17.97
C GLY A 236 -10.68 -4.74 18.18
N ASP A 237 -11.25 -4.51 19.35
CA ASP A 237 -12.68 -4.67 19.66
C ASP A 237 -13.51 -3.41 19.41
N GLY A 238 -12.90 -2.33 18.91
CA GLY A 238 -13.53 -1.04 18.63
C GLY A 238 -13.62 -0.09 19.84
N VAL A 239 -13.09 -0.48 21.00
CA VAL A 239 -13.07 0.38 22.17
C VAL A 239 -11.99 1.48 22.01
N THR A 240 -12.41 2.73 22.22
CA THR A 240 -11.49 3.88 22.30
C THR A 240 -11.24 4.21 23.77
N GLN A 241 -9.96 4.28 24.17
CA GLN A 241 -9.54 4.65 25.50
C GLN A 241 -8.64 5.89 25.44
N ASN A 242 -8.98 6.92 26.22
CA ASN A 242 -8.18 8.12 26.42
C ASN A 242 -7.79 8.24 27.88
N ARG A 243 -6.57 8.69 28.17
CA ARG A 243 -6.10 8.90 29.54
C ARG A 243 -6.85 10.07 30.24
N SER A 244 -7.08 11.15 29.51
CA SER A 244 -7.90 12.27 29.93
C SER A 244 -9.01 12.49 28.92
N GLY A 245 -10.27 12.46 29.38
CA GLY A 245 -11.43 12.60 28.50
C GLY A 245 -11.72 14.06 28.19
N THR A 246 -11.72 14.46 26.94
CA THR A 246 -12.37 15.67 26.44
C THR A 246 -13.10 15.31 25.17
N PHE A 247 -14.42 15.40 25.17
CA PHE A 247 -15.25 15.23 23.99
C PHE A 247 -15.93 16.57 23.71
N GLU A 248 -15.90 17.03 22.47
CA GLU A 248 -16.51 18.29 22.05
C GLU A 248 -18.00 18.10 21.81
N ALA A 249 -18.75 17.86 22.89
CA ALA A 249 -20.21 17.76 22.89
C ALA A 249 -20.78 18.41 24.14
N ALA A 250 -21.92 19.11 24.00
CA ALA A 250 -22.54 19.83 25.11
C ALA A 250 -23.42 18.92 26.00
N ASP A 251 -23.83 17.76 25.50
CA ASP A 251 -24.76 16.87 26.16
C ASP A 251 -24.50 15.40 25.79
N TYR A 252 -24.99 14.50 26.66
CA TYR A 252 -25.06 13.06 26.40
C TYR A 252 -26.43 12.68 25.87
N ALA A 253 -26.46 11.82 24.87
CA ALA A 253 -27.67 11.34 24.21
C ALA A 253 -27.59 9.84 23.87
N GLU A 254 -28.76 9.25 23.62
CA GLU A 254 -28.88 7.89 23.07
C GLU A 254 -29.91 7.85 21.96
N TYR A 255 -29.81 6.84 21.06
CA TYR A 255 -30.83 6.57 20.06
C TYR A 255 -32.05 5.86 20.69
N PHE A 256 -33.26 6.37 20.41
CA PHE A 256 -34.53 5.76 20.73
C PHE A 256 -35.40 5.65 19.49
N GLU A 257 -36.14 4.58 19.36
CA GLU A 257 -37.12 4.36 18.30
C GLU A 257 -38.43 5.03 18.61
N SER A 258 -39.02 5.78 17.66
CA SER A 258 -40.37 6.33 17.80
C SER A 258 -41.43 5.24 17.69
N LYS A 259 -42.49 5.33 18.50
CA LYS A 259 -43.51 4.29 18.58
C LYS A 259 -44.33 4.13 17.29
N ASP A 260 -44.58 5.21 16.61
CA ASP A 260 -45.34 5.24 15.35
C ASP A 260 -44.49 5.15 14.10
N GLY A 261 -43.14 5.00 14.23
CA GLY A 261 -42.20 4.89 13.13
C GLY A 261 -41.96 6.20 12.36
N LYS A 262 -42.39 7.35 12.94
CA LYS A 262 -42.27 8.65 12.26
C LYS A 262 -41.22 9.55 12.89
N VAL A 263 -40.78 10.54 12.11
CA VAL A 263 -39.87 11.59 12.54
C VAL A 263 -40.53 12.48 13.61
N ILE A 264 -39.86 12.66 14.75
CA ILE A 264 -40.18 13.65 15.77
C ILE A 264 -39.28 14.87 15.58
N ALA A 265 -39.84 16.07 15.63
CA ALA A 265 -39.11 17.31 15.33
C ALA A 265 -37.96 17.58 16.33
N ILE A 266 -36.85 18.11 15.84
CA ILE A 266 -35.72 18.55 16.68
C ILE A 266 -36.19 19.62 17.68
N GLY A 267 -35.73 19.48 18.94
CA GLY A 267 -36.10 20.38 20.03
C GLY A 267 -37.41 20.04 20.71
N SER A 268 -38.15 19.01 20.25
CA SER A 268 -39.30 18.44 20.95
C SER A 268 -38.85 17.62 22.14
N THR A 269 -39.63 17.67 23.24
CA THR A 269 -39.45 16.78 24.36
C THR A 269 -40.19 15.48 24.14
N VAL A 270 -39.66 14.38 24.67
CA VAL A 270 -40.18 13.03 24.48
C VAL A 270 -40.25 12.28 25.81
N LYS A 271 -41.19 11.34 25.88
CA LYS A 271 -41.35 10.40 27.00
C LYS A 271 -41.29 8.95 26.50
N LEU A 272 -41.04 8.01 27.41
CA LEU A 272 -41.15 6.58 27.12
C LEU A 272 -42.64 6.13 27.10
N ASP A 273 -42.93 5.29 26.11
CA ASP A 273 -44.19 4.50 26.04
C ASP A 273 -43.78 3.05 25.70
N GLY A 274 -43.59 2.27 26.74
CA GLY A 274 -42.94 0.98 26.70
C GLY A 274 -41.42 1.14 26.54
N ASP A 275 -40.85 0.53 25.51
CA ASP A 275 -39.43 0.59 25.13
C ASP A 275 -39.15 1.65 24.04
N LYS A 276 -40.16 2.38 23.58
CA LYS A 276 -40.10 3.38 22.53
C LYS A 276 -40.44 4.78 23.02
N ILE A 277 -40.22 5.79 22.21
CA ILE A 277 -40.53 7.18 22.54
C ILE A 277 -41.74 7.71 21.78
N VAL A 278 -42.43 8.64 22.42
CA VAL A 278 -43.49 9.49 21.84
C VAL A 278 -43.20 10.96 22.21
N ALA A 279 -43.69 11.90 21.40
CA ALA A 279 -43.64 13.31 21.76
C ALA A 279 -44.44 13.58 23.01
N CYS A 280 -43.99 14.46 23.91
CA CYS A 280 -44.69 14.88 25.09
C CYS A 280 -45.88 15.77 24.77
N GLU A 281 -46.95 15.63 25.53
CA GLU A 281 -48.12 16.50 25.60
C GLU A 281 -48.11 17.31 26.90
N ASP A 282 -48.98 18.34 27.02
CA ASP A 282 -49.06 19.14 28.24
C ASP A 282 -49.35 18.29 29.46
N GLY A 283 -48.52 18.44 30.50
CA GLY A 283 -48.58 17.66 31.73
C GLY A 283 -47.73 16.41 31.77
N ASP A 284 -47.07 16.04 30.69
CA ASP A 284 -46.12 14.95 30.66
C ASP A 284 -44.81 15.32 31.35
N ASN A 285 -44.12 14.29 31.91
CA ASN A 285 -42.77 14.42 32.43
C ASN A 285 -41.77 13.87 31.40
N PRO A 286 -40.97 14.73 30.73
CA PRO A 286 -40.08 14.31 29.66
C PRO A 286 -38.93 13.42 30.13
N LEU A 287 -38.56 12.41 29.31
CA LEU A 287 -37.31 11.66 29.39
C LEU A 287 -36.12 12.54 28.89
N GLY A 288 -36.29 13.22 27.75
CA GLY A 288 -35.24 13.95 27.08
C GLY A 288 -35.77 14.78 25.92
N VAL A 289 -34.84 15.25 25.10
CA VAL A 289 -35.11 16.20 23.99
C VAL A 289 -34.52 15.66 22.69
N ILE A 290 -35.25 15.72 21.57
CA ILE A 290 -34.76 15.34 20.25
C ILE A 290 -33.63 16.28 19.83
N ARG A 291 -32.46 15.69 19.51
CA ARG A 291 -31.23 16.39 19.15
C ARG A 291 -30.94 16.26 17.65
N PRO A 292 -30.29 17.26 17.04
CA PRO A 292 -29.74 17.11 15.70
C PRO A 292 -28.51 16.18 15.71
N LEU A 293 -28.17 15.61 14.54
CA LEU A 293 -26.98 14.81 14.35
C LEU A 293 -25.71 15.63 14.68
N ASN A 294 -24.68 14.98 15.21
CA ASN A 294 -23.36 15.55 15.49
C ASN A 294 -23.30 16.69 16.53
N THR A 295 -24.25 16.78 17.44
CA THR A 295 -24.25 17.81 18.50
C THR A 295 -24.09 17.25 19.92
N SER A 296 -24.24 15.95 20.09
CA SER A 296 -24.21 15.25 21.37
C SER A 296 -23.19 14.12 21.38
N LEU A 297 -22.71 13.73 22.55
CA LEU A 297 -22.03 12.45 22.72
C LEU A 297 -23.11 11.35 22.72
N VAL A 298 -23.15 10.52 21.68
CA VAL A 298 -24.23 9.56 21.47
C VAL A 298 -23.79 8.15 21.83
N GLY A 299 -24.50 7.54 22.79
CA GLY A 299 -24.43 6.10 23.08
C GLY A 299 -25.25 5.27 22.10
N ASN A 300 -25.12 3.96 22.19
CA ASN A 300 -25.92 2.92 21.50
C ASN A 300 -26.16 3.15 19.99
N SER A 301 -25.24 3.79 19.26
CA SER A 301 -25.42 4.17 17.85
C SER A 301 -25.55 2.97 16.89
N ALA A 302 -24.92 1.83 17.21
CA ALA A 302 -24.94 0.59 16.41
C ALA A 302 -24.71 0.82 14.90
N TRP A 303 -23.72 1.64 14.56
CA TRP A 303 -23.46 2.11 13.19
C TRP A 303 -23.01 1.02 12.20
N ALA A 304 -22.38 -0.06 12.69
CA ALA A 304 -21.73 -1.06 11.84
C ALA A 304 -22.56 -2.32 11.59
N ASN A 305 -23.58 -2.62 12.42
CA ASN A 305 -24.37 -3.85 12.32
C ASN A 305 -25.70 -3.77 13.11
N TRP A 306 -26.60 -4.71 12.83
CA TRP A 306 -27.82 -4.88 13.63
C TRP A 306 -27.48 -5.19 15.07
N GLY A 307 -28.12 -4.52 16.04
CA GLY A 307 -27.97 -4.78 17.47
C GLY A 307 -28.27 -6.24 17.89
N SER A 308 -29.08 -6.94 17.10
CA SER A 308 -29.42 -8.34 17.28
C SER A 308 -28.50 -9.35 16.61
N LYS A 309 -27.41 -8.92 15.96
CA LYS A 309 -26.49 -9.82 15.23
C LYS A 309 -25.82 -10.84 16.16
N TYR A 310 -25.42 -10.40 17.35
CA TYR A 310 -24.76 -11.26 18.32
C TYR A 310 -25.61 -11.40 19.58
N LEU A 311 -25.53 -12.57 20.19
CA LEU A 311 -26.17 -12.81 21.47
C LEU A 311 -25.44 -12.06 22.59
N THR A 312 -26.22 -11.50 23.50
CA THR A 312 -25.76 -10.90 24.77
C THR A 312 -26.38 -11.61 25.96
N ASP A 313 -25.73 -11.51 27.12
CA ASP A 313 -26.34 -11.88 28.40
C ASP A 313 -27.38 -10.84 28.81
N ASP A 314 -28.04 -11.08 29.97
CA ASP A 314 -29.08 -10.22 30.52
C ASP A 314 -28.59 -8.79 30.84
N TYR A 315 -27.31 -8.57 30.90
CA TYR A 315 -26.65 -7.28 31.18
C TYR A 315 -26.06 -6.63 29.93
N GLY A 316 -26.25 -7.22 28.73
CA GLY A 316 -25.76 -6.69 27.47
C GLY A 316 -24.32 -7.07 27.14
N SER A 317 -23.65 -7.92 27.93
CA SER A 317 -22.31 -8.37 27.62
C SER A 317 -22.33 -9.41 26.47
N PRO A 318 -21.46 -9.33 25.48
CA PRO A 318 -21.41 -10.30 24.39
C PRO A 318 -21.15 -11.71 24.91
N ILE A 319 -21.99 -12.67 24.53
CA ILE A 319 -21.74 -14.10 24.78
C ILE A 319 -20.65 -14.55 23.79
N MET A 320 -19.56 -15.09 24.36
CA MET A 320 -18.45 -15.62 23.58
C MET A 320 -18.58 -17.12 23.40
N GLU A 321 -18.15 -17.63 22.25
CA GLU A 321 -18.04 -19.06 21.97
C GLU A 321 -16.66 -19.43 21.46
N GLU A 322 -16.22 -20.65 21.80
CA GLU A 322 -15.01 -21.22 21.20
C GLU A 322 -15.32 -21.58 19.74
N TYR A 323 -14.36 -21.34 18.84
CA TYR A 323 -14.47 -21.77 17.45
C TYR A 323 -13.14 -22.34 16.96
N SER A 324 -13.17 -22.94 15.80
CA SER A 324 -11.97 -23.45 15.12
C SER A 324 -11.93 -22.93 13.71
N VAL A 325 -10.73 -22.80 13.19
CA VAL A 325 -10.45 -22.46 11.79
C VAL A 325 -9.73 -23.62 11.13
N THR A 326 -9.95 -23.77 9.84
CA THR A 326 -9.17 -24.67 8.99
C THR A 326 -8.11 -23.80 8.30
N GLU A 327 -6.86 -24.20 8.41
CA GLU A 327 -5.72 -23.50 7.79
C GLU A 327 -4.96 -24.42 6.86
N TRP A 328 -4.55 -23.88 5.72
CA TRP A 328 -3.70 -24.54 4.73
C TRP A 328 -2.98 -23.52 3.86
N MET A 329 -1.94 -23.97 3.18
CA MET A 329 -1.26 -23.20 2.14
C MET A 329 -1.73 -23.73 0.78
N GLU A 330 -1.95 -22.84 -0.16
CA GLU A 330 -2.26 -23.19 -1.55
C GLU A 330 -1.27 -22.48 -2.47
N ASP A 331 -0.55 -23.31 -3.23
CA ASP A 331 0.33 -22.83 -4.28
C ASP A 331 -0.53 -22.59 -5.53
N THR A 332 -0.67 -21.36 -5.94
CA THR A 332 -1.43 -20.99 -7.12
C THR A 332 -0.58 -20.24 -8.12
N ASP A 333 -0.73 -20.60 -9.39
CA ASP A 333 -0.18 -19.82 -10.49
C ASP A 333 -1.28 -18.91 -11.06
N GLU A 334 -1.14 -17.61 -10.85
CA GLU A 334 -2.02 -16.62 -11.46
C GLU A 334 -1.43 -16.16 -12.80
N VAL A 335 -2.25 -16.15 -13.84
CA VAL A 335 -1.85 -15.64 -15.15
C VAL A 335 -1.56 -14.15 -15.04
N LYS A 336 -0.29 -13.76 -15.20
CA LYS A 336 0.15 -12.37 -15.22
C LYS A 336 -0.05 -11.74 -16.59
N THR A 337 0.21 -12.52 -17.63
CA THR A 337 0.04 -12.10 -19.02
C THR A 337 -0.59 -13.27 -19.77
N GLU A 338 -1.71 -13.01 -20.45
CA GLU A 338 -2.38 -14.01 -21.27
C GLU A 338 -1.48 -14.44 -22.43
N ALA A 339 -1.62 -15.70 -22.85
CA ALA A 339 -0.95 -16.20 -24.04
C ALA A 339 -1.41 -15.44 -25.28
N VAL A 340 -0.49 -15.14 -26.18
CA VAL A 340 -0.78 -14.51 -27.47
C VAL A 340 -0.70 -15.56 -28.56
N GLU A 341 -1.80 -15.76 -29.31
CA GLU A 341 -1.79 -16.66 -30.47
C GLU A 341 -1.03 -16.05 -31.64
N ALA A 342 -0.20 -16.84 -32.29
CA ALA A 342 0.49 -16.45 -33.51
C ALA A 342 -0.49 -16.07 -34.61
N LYS A 343 -0.25 -14.95 -35.28
CA LYS A 343 -0.96 -14.56 -36.51
C LYS A 343 0.04 -14.28 -37.61
N ASN A 344 -0.22 -14.79 -38.77
CA ASN A 344 0.60 -14.47 -39.94
C ASN A 344 0.40 -13.03 -40.38
N ALA A 345 1.46 -12.44 -40.94
CA ALA A 345 1.36 -11.11 -41.55
C ALA A 345 0.28 -11.08 -42.64
N VAL A 346 -0.53 -10.05 -42.65
CA VAL A 346 -1.47 -9.77 -43.72
C VAL A 346 -0.80 -8.83 -44.72
N LEU A 347 -0.80 -9.18 -46.00
CA LEU A 347 -0.20 -8.36 -47.05
C LEU A 347 -1.32 -7.66 -47.84
N TYR A 348 -1.00 -6.47 -48.41
CA TYR A 348 -1.92 -5.81 -49.32
C TYR A 348 -2.15 -6.70 -50.57
N ALA A 349 -3.43 -6.98 -50.86
CA ALA A 349 -3.87 -7.75 -52.02
C ALA A 349 -4.37 -6.82 -53.15
N GLU A 350 -4.55 -7.41 -54.35
CA GLU A 350 -5.24 -6.72 -55.46
C GLU A 350 -6.69 -6.40 -55.05
N GLY A 351 -7.06 -5.12 -55.10
CA GLY A 351 -8.37 -4.61 -54.69
C GLY A 351 -8.42 -3.96 -53.30
N ASP A 352 -7.34 -4.07 -52.52
CA ASP A 352 -7.23 -3.30 -51.26
C ASP A 352 -6.99 -1.80 -51.56
N GLU A 353 -7.46 -0.95 -50.64
CA GLU A 353 -7.09 0.46 -50.62
C GLU A 353 -5.66 0.58 -50.07
N ILE A 354 -4.71 0.90 -50.98
CA ILE A 354 -3.29 0.91 -50.66
C ILE A 354 -2.82 2.36 -50.40
N PRO A 355 -2.27 2.67 -49.20
CA PRO A 355 -1.77 4.00 -48.90
C PRO A 355 -0.61 4.42 -49.80
N GLU A 356 -0.42 5.73 -49.98
CA GLU A 356 0.67 6.29 -50.78
C GLU A 356 2.05 5.78 -50.30
N GLY A 357 2.86 5.25 -51.18
CA GLY A 357 4.18 4.68 -50.91
C GLY A 357 4.17 3.17 -50.57
N LYS A 358 3.00 2.52 -50.58
CA LYS A 358 2.83 1.06 -50.45
C LYS A 358 2.42 0.41 -51.77
N LYS A 359 2.57 -0.91 -51.87
CA LYS A 359 2.18 -1.70 -53.06
C LYS A 359 1.62 -3.05 -52.65
N VAL A 360 0.98 -3.71 -53.58
CA VAL A 360 0.52 -5.12 -53.41
C VAL A 360 1.73 -5.97 -53.01
N GLY A 361 1.57 -6.79 -51.98
CA GLY A 361 2.61 -7.62 -51.37
C GLY A 361 3.39 -6.98 -50.24
N ASP A 362 3.23 -5.66 -49.98
CA ASP A 362 3.75 -5.04 -48.74
C ASP A 362 2.92 -5.46 -47.51
N VAL A 363 3.51 -5.42 -46.33
CA VAL A 363 2.84 -5.75 -45.07
C VAL A 363 1.77 -4.72 -44.74
N LYS A 364 0.52 -5.18 -44.63
CA LYS A 364 -0.66 -4.45 -44.20
C LYS A 364 -0.82 -4.52 -42.67
N GLU A 365 -0.71 -5.74 -42.15
CA GLU A 365 -0.65 -6.01 -40.70
C GLU A 365 0.57 -6.90 -40.43
N ALA A 366 1.35 -6.53 -39.42
CA ALA A 366 2.52 -7.32 -39.02
C ALA A 366 2.12 -8.68 -38.48
N ALA A 367 2.98 -9.68 -38.67
CA ALA A 367 2.81 -10.95 -37.99
C ALA A 367 2.87 -10.75 -36.47
N ILE A 368 2.07 -11.50 -35.75
CA ILE A 368 2.13 -11.60 -34.28
C ILE A 368 2.75 -12.96 -33.98
N GLU A 369 3.84 -12.97 -33.24
CA GLU A 369 4.45 -14.21 -32.77
C GLU A 369 3.64 -14.75 -31.57
N ALA A 370 3.57 -16.06 -31.43
CA ALA A 370 2.97 -16.67 -30.24
C ALA A 370 3.82 -16.34 -29.01
N GLU A 371 3.14 -15.95 -27.95
CA GLU A 371 3.75 -15.79 -26.64
C GLU A 371 3.02 -16.68 -25.64
N ASP A 372 3.76 -17.42 -24.85
CA ASP A 372 3.19 -18.24 -23.79
C ASP A 372 2.67 -17.36 -22.65
N ALA A 373 1.62 -17.83 -21.97
CA ALA A 373 1.14 -17.15 -20.76
C ALA A 373 2.25 -17.08 -19.71
N VAL A 374 2.39 -15.91 -19.08
CA VAL A 374 3.29 -15.71 -17.95
C VAL A 374 2.50 -15.88 -16.67
N TYR A 375 2.94 -16.78 -15.81
CA TYR A 375 2.34 -17.05 -14.50
C TYR A 375 3.14 -16.40 -13.38
N VAL A 376 2.44 -15.97 -12.33
CA VAL A 376 3.04 -15.58 -11.05
C VAL A 376 2.64 -16.62 -10.03
N HIS A 377 3.63 -17.26 -9.45
CA HIS A 377 3.44 -18.16 -8.32
C HIS A 377 3.04 -17.38 -7.07
N LYS A 378 2.00 -17.80 -6.39
CA LYS A 378 1.52 -17.23 -5.13
C LYS A 378 1.25 -18.35 -4.14
N ASP A 379 1.87 -18.23 -2.98
CA ASP A 379 1.50 -18.99 -1.79
C ASP A 379 0.36 -18.25 -1.09
N ILE A 380 -0.83 -18.82 -1.11
CA ILE A 380 -2.00 -18.24 -0.43
C ILE A 380 -2.22 -19.01 0.85
N GLN A 381 -2.12 -18.32 1.99
CA GLN A 381 -2.48 -18.88 3.27
C GLN A 381 -3.97 -18.67 3.54
N TYR A 382 -4.69 -19.75 3.71
CA TYR A 382 -6.08 -19.75 4.14
C TYR A 382 -6.18 -20.03 5.64
N GLN A 383 -7.00 -19.23 6.32
CA GLN A 383 -7.39 -19.45 7.69
C GLN A 383 -8.87 -19.06 7.82
N THR A 384 -9.76 -20.04 7.81
CA THR A 384 -11.20 -19.78 7.77
C THR A 384 -11.99 -20.75 8.64
N ASP A 385 -13.06 -20.25 9.26
CA ASP A 385 -14.08 -21.05 9.93
C ASP A 385 -15.20 -21.50 8.99
N LYS A 386 -15.31 -20.87 7.80
CA LYS A 386 -16.27 -21.20 6.74
C LYS A 386 -15.52 -21.44 5.43
N ILE A 387 -15.38 -22.68 5.05
CA ILE A 387 -14.77 -23.05 3.77
C ILE A 387 -15.76 -22.73 2.67
N PRO A 388 -15.40 -21.90 1.66
CA PRO A 388 -16.24 -21.66 0.50
C PRO A 388 -16.55 -22.98 -0.23
N SER A 389 -17.75 -23.10 -0.81
CA SER A 389 -18.21 -24.33 -1.42
C SER A 389 -17.46 -24.74 -2.69
N ASP A 390 -16.74 -23.81 -3.30
CA ASP A 390 -15.92 -23.94 -4.50
C ASP A 390 -14.44 -24.24 -4.21
N VAL A 391 -14.05 -24.26 -2.93
CA VAL A 391 -12.67 -24.53 -2.50
C VAL A 391 -12.51 -25.99 -2.10
N THR A 392 -11.53 -26.66 -2.67
CA THR A 392 -11.12 -28.01 -2.29
C THR A 392 -10.05 -27.93 -1.20
N VAL A 393 -10.39 -28.35 0.01
CA VAL A 393 -9.46 -28.34 1.13
C VAL A 393 -8.40 -29.42 0.91
N PRO A 394 -7.09 -29.09 0.95
CA PRO A 394 -6.01 -30.07 0.85
C PRO A 394 -6.03 -31.08 2.00
N SER A 395 -5.47 -32.27 1.76
CA SER A 395 -5.45 -33.35 2.76
C SER A 395 -4.54 -33.07 3.97
N ASP A 396 -3.65 -32.12 3.86
CA ASP A 396 -2.73 -31.64 4.90
C ASP A 396 -3.25 -30.43 5.67
N ALA A 397 -4.42 -29.93 5.31
CA ALA A 397 -5.06 -28.83 6.05
C ALA A 397 -5.24 -29.19 7.53
N ARG A 398 -4.98 -28.21 8.37
CA ARG A 398 -5.00 -28.37 9.81
C ARG A 398 -6.16 -27.58 10.42
N VAL A 399 -6.92 -28.22 11.30
CA VAL A 399 -7.94 -27.54 12.11
C VAL A 399 -7.32 -27.13 13.46
N THR A 400 -7.35 -25.84 13.74
CA THR A 400 -6.89 -25.30 15.02
C THR A 400 -8.02 -24.55 15.74
N SER A 401 -8.07 -24.69 17.06
CA SER A 401 -8.94 -23.94 17.96
C SER A 401 -8.16 -23.04 18.92
N LYS A 402 -6.88 -22.85 18.63
CA LYS A 402 -5.97 -22.07 19.48
C LYS A 402 -5.22 -21.02 18.67
N GLU A 403 -4.99 -19.88 19.29
CA GLU A 403 -4.04 -18.85 18.86
C GLU A 403 -2.59 -19.34 18.97
N LYS A 404 -1.62 -18.61 18.40
CA LYS A 404 -0.19 -18.94 18.48
C LYS A 404 0.34 -18.99 19.92
N ASP A 405 -0.22 -18.19 20.83
CA ASP A 405 0.12 -18.17 22.26
C ASP A 405 -0.50 -19.32 23.07
N GLY A 406 -1.26 -20.20 22.42
CA GLY A 406 -1.93 -21.35 23.04
C GLY A 406 -3.29 -21.03 23.65
N SER A 407 -3.74 -19.77 23.65
CA SER A 407 -5.09 -19.39 24.07
C SER A 407 -6.14 -19.92 23.09
N LYS A 408 -7.38 -20.05 23.53
CA LYS A 408 -8.47 -20.53 22.69
C LYS A 408 -8.94 -19.44 21.73
N LEU A 409 -9.26 -19.83 20.51
CA LEU A 409 -9.94 -18.96 19.57
C LEU A 409 -11.36 -18.70 20.07
N MET A 410 -11.69 -17.42 20.27
CA MET A 410 -12.99 -16.98 20.81
C MET A 410 -13.62 -15.97 19.84
N ARG A 411 -14.91 -16.10 19.61
CA ARG A 411 -15.71 -15.12 18.85
C ARG A 411 -17.01 -14.78 19.55
N LYS A 412 -17.61 -13.64 19.18
CA LYS A 412 -18.99 -13.33 19.61
C LYS A 412 -19.95 -14.33 19.00
N LYS A 413 -20.79 -14.92 19.83
CA LYS A 413 -21.79 -15.92 19.42
C LYS A 413 -22.84 -15.25 18.54
N LEU A 414 -23.02 -15.77 17.32
CA LEU A 414 -24.01 -15.27 16.38
C LEU A 414 -25.42 -15.63 16.90
N ASN A 415 -26.33 -14.67 16.77
CA ASN A 415 -27.74 -14.93 17.03
C ASN A 415 -28.32 -15.84 15.92
N PRO A 416 -28.93 -16.98 16.24
CA PRO A 416 -29.52 -17.87 15.22
C PRO A 416 -30.63 -17.21 14.38
N ASP A 417 -31.30 -16.19 14.94
CA ASP A 417 -32.36 -15.43 14.24
C ASP A 417 -31.83 -14.29 13.36
N TYR A 418 -30.50 -14.10 13.32
CA TYR A 418 -29.91 -13.06 12.49
C TYR A 418 -29.98 -13.44 11.02
N ASP A 419 -30.57 -12.57 10.22
CA ASP A 419 -30.72 -12.72 8.77
C ASP A 419 -29.60 -11.95 8.03
N GLU A 420 -28.57 -12.66 7.61
CA GLU A 420 -27.43 -12.08 6.90
C GLU A 420 -27.76 -11.59 5.47
N SER A 421 -28.92 -11.96 4.93
CA SER A 421 -29.35 -11.47 3.61
C SER A 421 -29.87 -10.04 3.64
N LYS A 422 -30.20 -9.51 4.82
CA LYS A 422 -30.67 -8.14 4.99
C LYS A 422 -29.52 -7.15 5.07
N THR A 423 -29.56 -6.13 4.22
CA THR A 423 -28.64 -5.00 4.31
C THR A 423 -28.92 -4.18 5.57
N TYR A 424 -27.89 -4.01 6.41
CA TYR A 424 -27.98 -3.13 7.58
C TYR A 424 -28.08 -1.67 7.14
N VAL A 425 -29.03 -0.92 7.72
CA VAL A 425 -29.16 0.53 7.60
C VAL A 425 -28.91 1.14 8.98
N GLU A 426 -27.96 2.05 9.07
CA GLU A 426 -27.58 2.73 10.31
C GLU A 426 -28.77 3.49 10.91
N ARG A 427 -28.83 3.59 12.24
CA ARG A 427 -29.91 4.28 12.95
C ARG A 427 -30.07 5.72 12.50
N GLU A 428 -28.98 6.42 12.22
CA GLU A 428 -28.98 7.81 11.75
C GLU A 428 -29.67 8.02 10.37
N LYS A 429 -29.81 6.96 9.58
CA LYS A 429 -30.40 6.97 8.23
C LYS A 429 -31.83 6.45 8.22
N ARG A 430 -32.44 6.23 9.40
CA ARG A 430 -33.75 5.63 9.57
C ARG A 430 -34.66 6.58 10.32
N ASP A 431 -35.83 6.93 9.74
CA ASP A 431 -36.76 7.96 10.21
C ASP A 431 -37.35 7.68 11.59
N GLU A 432 -37.44 6.40 11.98
CA GLU A 432 -37.97 5.98 13.30
C GLU A 432 -36.94 6.13 14.42
N TRP A 433 -35.65 6.34 14.16
CA TRP A 433 -34.61 6.47 15.16
C TRP A 433 -34.22 7.92 15.43
N HIS A 434 -34.25 8.33 16.67
CA HIS A 434 -33.97 9.67 17.12
C HIS A 434 -32.89 9.73 18.16
N ILE A 435 -32.01 10.72 18.06
CA ILE A 435 -31.05 11.07 19.11
C ILE A 435 -31.80 11.86 20.17
N VAL A 436 -31.86 11.31 21.39
CA VAL A 436 -32.52 11.93 22.53
C VAL A 436 -31.47 12.38 23.53
N GLY A 437 -31.34 13.68 23.74
CA GLY A 437 -30.47 14.28 24.75
C GLY A 437 -31.02 14.04 26.14
N LEU A 438 -30.23 13.37 26.99
CA LEU A 438 -30.64 12.88 28.31
C LEU A 438 -29.98 13.63 29.46
N LEU A 439 -28.84 14.28 29.21
CA LEU A 439 -28.04 14.94 30.24
C LEU A 439 -27.18 16.06 29.65
N GLY A 440 -27.19 17.24 30.31
CA GLY A 440 -26.34 18.36 29.92
C GLY A 440 -27.08 19.61 29.50
N GLN A 441 -26.40 20.50 28.74
CA GLN A 441 -26.99 21.77 28.28
C GLN A 441 -27.71 21.56 26.94
N ILE A 442 -29.02 21.52 26.99
CA ILE A 442 -29.86 21.10 25.85
C ILE A 442 -30.79 22.26 25.41
N PRO A 443 -30.74 22.69 24.14
CA PRO A 443 -31.73 23.60 23.59
C PRO A 443 -33.06 22.90 23.33
N ILE A 444 -34.16 23.52 23.76
CA ILE A 444 -35.53 23.04 23.69
C ILE A 444 -36.38 24.09 22.95
N THR A 445 -37.32 23.65 22.12
CA THR A 445 -38.32 24.52 21.53
C THR A 445 -39.22 25.10 22.60
N LYS A 446 -39.47 26.43 22.62
CA LYS A 446 -40.33 27.08 23.60
C LYS A 446 -41.73 26.52 23.55
N GLY A 447 -42.34 26.34 24.74
CA GLY A 447 -43.67 25.78 24.87
C GLY A 447 -43.73 24.25 24.91
N GLN A 448 -42.60 23.58 24.82
CA GLN A 448 -42.51 22.14 25.06
C GLN A 448 -42.61 21.86 26.57
N PRO A 449 -43.27 20.72 26.98
CA PRO A 449 -43.21 20.25 28.37
C PRO A 449 -41.77 20.10 28.85
N VAL A 450 -41.50 20.47 30.09
CA VAL A 450 -40.19 20.35 30.74
C VAL A 450 -40.33 19.62 32.06
N ALA A 451 -39.37 18.81 32.43
CA ALA A 451 -39.39 18.12 33.70
C ALA A 451 -39.10 19.09 34.87
N ASP A 452 -39.72 18.83 36.03
CA ASP A 452 -39.60 19.69 37.23
C ASP A 452 -38.15 19.86 37.71
N ASN A 453 -37.30 18.91 37.43
CA ASN A 453 -35.88 18.92 37.84
C ASN A 453 -34.96 19.60 36.80
N TRP A 454 -35.45 19.98 35.63
CA TRP A 454 -34.65 20.68 34.62
C TRP A 454 -34.53 22.16 34.99
N ILE A 455 -33.35 22.75 34.73
CA ILE A 455 -33.06 24.13 35.10
C ILE A 455 -32.97 25.00 33.85
N LYS A 456 -33.89 25.98 33.72
CA LYS A 456 -33.80 26.96 32.65
C LYS A 456 -32.54 27.81 32.83
N MET A 457 -31.70 27.88 31.81
CA MET A 457 -30.43 28.64 31.82
C MET A 457 -30.58 30.02 31.14
N LYS A 458 -31.12 30.07 29.92
CA LYS A 458 -31.31 31.28 29.14
C LYS A 458 -32.22 31.06 27.95
N ASP A 459 -32.69 32.15 27.36
CA ASP A 459 -33.26 32.16 26.04
C ASP A 459 -32.14 32.15 24.97
N VAL A 460 -32.20 31.25 24.00
CA VAL A 460 -31.26 31.15 22.87
C VAL A 460 -31.75 32.02 21.71
N SER A 461 -33.07 31.97 21.45
CA SER A 461 -33.75 32.75 20.41
C SER A 461 -35.19 33.02 20.80
N ASN A 462 -35.99 33.64 19.88
CA ASN A 462 -37.40 33.81 20.10
C ASN A 462 -38.19 32.51 20.20
N SER A 463 -37.64 31.39 19.64
CA SER A 463 -38.33 30.09 19.55
C SER A 463 -37.59 28.97 20.35
N VAL A 464 -36.42 29.26 20.90
CA VAL A 464 -35.58 28.24 21.59
C VAL A 464 -35.07 28.76 22.91
N GLU A 465 -35.10 27.90 23.92
CA GLU A 465 -34.54 28.17 25.25
C GLU A 465 -33.61 27.01 25.65
N MET A 466 -32.62 27.34 26.49
CA MET A 466 -31.59 26.39 26.96
C MET A 466 -31.94 25.92 28.36
N TYR A 467 -31.93 24.60 28.54
CA TYR A 467 -32.07 23.98 29.83
C TYR A 467 -30.83 23.16 30.18
N PHE A 468 -30.53 23.09 31.48
CA PHE A 468 -29.67 22.06 32.02
C PHE A 468 -30.57 20.86 32.41
N VAL A 469 -30.46 19.83 31.60
CA VAL A 469 -31.16 18.53 31.77
C VAL A 469 -30.31 17.66 32.68
N LYS A 470 -30.93 17.03 33.70
CA LYS A 470 -30.24 16.23 34.71
C LYS A 470 -31.13 15.08 35.22
#